data_f80198c1fd42c521c5acb01d6ecb09ad
#
_entry.id   f80198c1fd42c521c5acb01d6ecb09ad
#
_cell.length_a   1.000
_cell.length_b   1.000
_cell.length_c   1.000
_cell.angle_alpha   90.00
_cell.angle_beta   90.00
_cell.angle_gamma   90.00
#
_symmetry.space_group_name_H-M   'P 1'
#
loop_
_entity.id
_entity.type
_entity.pdbx_description
1 polymer ?
#
loop_
_entity_poly.entity_id
_entity_poly.type
_entity_poly.pdbx_seq_one_letter_code
_entity_poly.pdbx_strand_id
1 'polypeptide(L)'
;MPDAFPAWVIPVVFGLMGACIGSFLNVVIYRMPRGVSVNDPARSFCPECGKPIPWFLNIPVLSWLALRSKSACCGTRISFRYCFVELLTALLFAAIGWKYADASTGAAVLLCLWTAMAIVIMFIDAEHLIVFRSQAFIGALAGTGACALYPFLLPDSHVMTWTDAFTA
;
A
#
# COMPACT_ATOMS: atom_id res chain seq x y z
N MET A 1 -1.71 25.72 18.62
CA MET A 1 -3.01 25.10 18.97
C MET A 1 -2.71 23.88 19.81
N PRO A 2 -3.38 23.65 20.98
CA PRO A 2 -3.16 22.40 21.69
C PRO A 2 -3.51 21.25 20.76
N ASP A 3 -2.61 20.26 20.70
CA ASP A 3 -2.73 19.10 19.84
C ASP A 3 -4.11 18.45 20.05
N ALA A 4 -4.99 18.56 19.06
CA ALA A 4 -6.37 18.11 19.18
C ALA A 4 -6.47 16.58 19.36
N PHE A 5 -5.40 15.85 19.03
CA PHE A 5 -5.33 14.39 19.15
C PHE A 5 -3.97 13.95 19.72
N PRO A 6 -3.93 12.83 20.46
CA PRO A 6 -2.68 12.19 20.87
C PRO A 6 -1.81 11.82 19.66
N ALA A 7 -0.49 11.96 19.76
CA ALA A 7 0.46 11.75 18.67
C ALA A 7 0.37 10.36 17.99
N TRP A 8 -0.14 9.35 18.69
CA TRP A 8 -0.32 8.00 18.15
C TRP A 8 -1.53 7.84 17.21
N VAL A 9 -2.49 8.79 17.24
CA VAL A 9 -3.75 8.67 16.45
C VAL A 9 -3.47 8.70 14.95
N ILE A 10 -2.65 9.64 14.50
CA ILE A 10 -2.33 9.79 13.07
C ILE A 10 -1.68 8.53 12.50
N PRO A 11 -0.59 7.99 13.07
CA PRO A 11 0.02 6.77 12.55
C PRO A 11 -0.92 5.54 12.61
N VAL A 12 -1.79 5.46 13.61
CA VAL A 12 -2.78 4.38 13.68
C VAL A 12 -3.79 4.50 12.52
N VAL A 13 -4.31 5.69 12.24
CA VAL A 13 -5.24 5.92 11.12
C VAL A 13 -4.57 5.58 9.79
N PHE A 14 -3.35 6.04 9.57
CA PHE A 14 -2.58 5.71 8.36
C PHE A 14 -2.31 4.21 8.25
N GLY A 15 -1.98 3.55 9.36
CA GLY A 15 -1.78 2.10 9.39
C GLY A 15 -3.04 1.30 9.05
N LEU A 16 -4.18 1.67 9.60
CA LEU A 16 -5.46 1.04 9.27
C LEU A 16 -5.84 1.25 7.79
N MET A 17 -5.65 2.47 7.27
CA MET A 17 -5.80 2.74 5.85
C MET A 17 -4.85 1.87 5.02
N GLY A 18 -3.58 1.79 5.44
CA GLY A 18 -2.57 0.96 4.79
C GLY A 18 -2.96 -0.51 4.75
N ALA A 19 -3.52 -1.07 5.82
CA ALA A 19 -4.02 -2.43 5.85
C ALA A 19 -5.14 -2.66 4.82
N CYS A 20 -6.12 -1.76 4.77
CA CYS A 20 -7.23 -1.84 3.80
C CYS A 20 -6.73 -1.71 2.36
N ILE A 21 -5.83 -0.76 2.10
CA ILE A 21 -5.20 -0.60 0.77
C ILE A 21 -4.39 -1.84 0.44
N GLY A 22 -3.59 -2.38 1.36
CA GLY A 22 -2.80 -3.60 1.17
C GLY A 22 -3.66 -4.80 0.76
N SER A 23 -4.85 -4.94 1.35
CA SER A 23 -5.81 -5.96 0.93
C SER A 23 -6.25 -5.78 -0.53
N PHE A 24 -6.51 -4.53 -0.95
CA PHE A 24 -6.80 -4.21 -2.35
C PHE A 24 -5.58 -4.46 -3.26
N LEU A 25 -4.37 -4.10 -2.82
CA LEU A 25 -3.15 -4.38 -3.60
C LEU A 25 -2.98 -5.87 -3.90
N ASN A 26 -3.35 -6.75 -2.99
CA ASN A 26 -3.36 -8.20 -3.24
C ASN A 26 -4.27 -8.58 -4.42
N VAL A 27 -5.42 -7.91 -4.58
CA VAL A 27 -6.29 -8.11 -5.75
C VAL A 27 -5.59 -7.67 -7.03
N VAL A 28 -4.93 -6.51 -7.01
CA VAL A 28 -4.18 -5.98 -8.16
C VAL A 28 -3.04 -6.93 -8.54
N ILE A 29 -2.21 -7.33 -7.56
CA ILE A 29 -1.07 -8.23 -7.73
C ILE A 29 -1.51 -9.57 -8.33
N TYR A 30 -2.65 -10.09 -7.90
CA TYR A 30 -3.17 -11.35 -8.41
C TYR A 30 -3.79 -11.24 -9.82
N ARG A 31 -4.63 -10.22 -10.04
CA ARG A 31 -5.46 -10.12 -11.26
C ARG A 31 -4.72 -9.53 -12.45
N MET A 32 -3.92 -8.48 -12.23
CA MET A 32 -3.29 -7.73 -13.31
C MET A 32 -2.38 -8.60 -14.20
N PRO A 33 -1.47 -9.44 -13.68
CA PRO A 33 -0.62 -10.30 -14.51
C PRO A 33 -1.39 -11.37 -15.28
N ARG A 34 -2.61 -11.70 -14.81
CA ARG A 34 -3.48 -12.71 -15.41
C ARG A 34 -4.47 -12.15 -16.43
N GLY A 35 -4.39 -10.83 -16.70
CA GLY A 35 -5.32 -10.15 -17.60
C GLY A 35 -6.76 -10.10 -17.08
N VAL A 36 -6.98 -10.35 -15.79
CA VAL A 36 -8.30 -10.32 -15.16
C VAL A 36 -8.61 -8.91 -14.71
N SER A 37 -9.84 -8.45 -14.96
CA SER A 37 -10.28 -7.12 -14.51
C SER A 37 -10.15 -6.99 -12.98
N VAL A 38 -9.62 -5.84 -12.53
CA VAL A 38 -9.53 -5.53 -11.10
C VAL A 38 -10.92 -5.25 -10.51
N ASN A 39 -11.84 -4.72 -11.32
CA ASN A 39 -13.16 -4.28 -10.91
C ASN A 39 -14.26 -5.34 -11.14
N ASP A 40 -14.01 -6.37 -11.96
CA ASP A 40 -14.96 -7.42 -12.26
C ASP A 40 -14.35 -8.82 -12.06
N PRO A 41 -14.89 -9.63 -11.17
CA PRO A 41 -15.99 -9.33 -10.22
C PRO A 41 -15.58 -8.32 -9.14
N ALA A 42 -16.53 -7.49 -8.71
CA ALA A 42 -16.31 -6.44 -7.72
C ALA A 42 -15.91 -6.96 -6.31
N ARG A 43 -16.21 -8.24 -6.04
CA ARG A 43 -15.87 -8.89 -4.76
C ARG A 43 -14.68 -9.83 -4.91
N SER A 44 -13.96 -10.02 -3.80
CA SER A 44 -12.94 -11.06 -3.71
C SER A 44 -13.58 -12.44 -3.79
N PHE A 45 -12.90 -13.36 -4.45
CA PHE A 45 -13.35 -14.76 -4.59
C PHE A 45 -12.20 -15.70 -4.25
N CYS A 46 -12.54 -16.91 -3.86
CA CYS A 46 -11.55 -17.94 -3.62
C CYS A 46 -10.97 -18.42 -4.97
N PRO A 47 -9.65 -18.36 -5.20
CA PRO A 47 -9.07 -18.77 -6.49
C PRO A 47 -9.27 -20.26 -6.80
N GLU A 48 -9.46 -21.10 -5.79
CA GLU A 48 -9.61 -22.55 -5.96
C GLU A 48 -11.04 -22.96 -6.29
N CYS A 49 -12.05 -22.46 -5.56
CA CYS A 49 -13.43 -22.89 -5.73
C CYS A 49 -14.36 -21.84 -6.35
N GLY A 50 -13.84 -20.63 -6.64
CA GLY A 50 -14.60 -19.54 -7.26
C GLY A 50 -15.67 -18.89 -6.37
N LYS A 51 -15.89 -19.39 -5.14
CA LYS A 51 -16.91 -18.82 -4.24
C LYS A 51 -16.54 -17.42 -3.78
N PRO A 52 -17.51 -16.47 -3.75
CA PRO A 52 -17.27 -15.12 -3.25
C PRO A 52 -16.92 -15.14 -1.76
N ILE A 53 -15.99 -14.29 -1.36
CA ILE A 53 -15.56 -14.15 0.03
C ILE A 53 -16.45 -13.08 0.69
N PRO A 54 -17.13 -13.39 1.81
CA PRO A 54 -17.88 -12.39 2.59
C PRO A 54 -16.94 -11.29 3.08
N TRP A 55 -17.45 -10.05 3.17
CA TRP A 55 -16.65 -8.88 3.54
C TRP A 55 -15.96 -9.02 4.91
N PHE A 56 -16.60 -9.64 5.90
CA PHE A 56 -16.05 -9.85 7.24
C PHE A 56 -14.90 -10.88 7.28
N LEU A 57 -14.77 -11.72 6.25
CA LEU A 57 -13.64 -12.63 6.04
C LEU A 57 -12.54 -11.99 5.18
N ASN A 58 -12.67 -10.71 4.87
CA ASN A 58 -11.69 -9.93 4.11
C ASN A 58 -11.10 -8.80 4.96
N ILE A 59 -11.24 -8.88 6.29
CA ILE A 59 -10.60 -7.92 7.20
C ILE A 59 -9.09 -8.16 7.17
N PRO A 60 -8.28 -7.14 6.80
CA PRO A 60 -6.85 -7.32 6.60
C PRO A 60 -6.15 -7.92 7.82
N VAL A 61 -5.21 -8.82 7.59
CA VAL A 61 -4.41 -9.54 8.59
C VAL A 61 -5.25 -10.41 9.52
N LEU A 62 -6.32 -9.86 10.10
CA LEU A 62 -7.14 -10.54 11.10
C LEU A 62 -7.84 -11.78 10.54
N SER A 63 -8.38 -11.70 9.33
CA SER A 63 -9.04 -12.84 8.69
C SER A 63 -8.07 -13.98 8.43
N TRP A 64 -6.86 -13.68 7.98
CA TRP A 64 -5.82 -14.69 7.74
C TRP A 64 -5.42 -15.41 9.04
N LEU A 65 -5.26 -14.66 10.13
CA LEU A 65 -4.93 -15.21 11.46
C LEU A 65 -6.09 -16.04 12.02
N ALA A 66 -7.32 -15.51 11.99
CA ALA A 66 -8.51 -16.17 12.51
C ALA A 66 -8.82 -17.49 11.78
N LEU A 67 -8.64 -17.49 10.46
CA LEU A 67 -8.84 -18.67 9.61
C LEU A 67 -7.63 -19.62 9.60
N ARG A 68 -6.56 -19.31 10.34
CA ARG A 68 -5.33 -20.11 10.40
C ARG A 68 -4.78 -20.41 9.01
N SER A 69 -4.73 -19.39 8.16
CA SER A 69 -4.29 -19.47 6.75
C SER A 69 -5.11 -20.43 5.87
N LYS A 70 -6.35 -20.75 6.21
CA LYS A 70 -7.23 -21.62 5.42
C LYS A 70 -8.44 -20.87 4.92
N SER A 71 -8.85 -21.15 3.69
CA SER A 71 -10.09 -20.60 3.13
C SER A 71 -11.31 -21.20 3.83
N ALA A 72 -12.26 -20.34 4.24
CA ALA A 72 -13.50 -20.76 4.90
C ALA A 72 -14.42 -21.61 4.01
N CYS A 73 -14.29 -21.49 2.69
CA CYS A 73 -15.19 -22.16 1.73
C CYS A 73 -14.75 -23.57 1.32
N CYS A 74 -13.45 -23.83 1.22
CA CYS A 74 -12.93 -25.12 0.73
C CYS A 74 -11.71 -25.62 1.52
N GLY A 75 -11.27 -24.88 2.56
CA GLY A 75 -10.15 -25.28 3.41
C GLY A 75 -8.76 -25.18 2.77
N THR A 76 -8.67 -24.71 1.51
CA THR A 76 -7.40 -24.46 0.82
C THR A 76 -6.54 -23.46 1.58
N ARG A 77 -5.22 -23.66 1.56
CA ARG A 77 -4.26 -22.76 2.22
C ARG A 77 -4.17 -21.43 1.50
N ILE A 78 -4.36 -20.35 2.25
CA ILE A 78 -4.14 -18.98 1.79
C ILE A 78 -2.66 -18.64 1.98
N SER A 79 -1.99 -18.24 0.90
CA SER A 79 -0.57 -17.86 0.94
C SER A 79 -0.29 -16.79 1.98
N PHE A 80 0.82 -16.91 2.70
CA PHE A 80 1.31 -15.90 3.64
C PHE A 80 1.53 -14.53 2.98
N ARG A 81 1.81 -14.51 1.67
CA ARG A 81 1.95 -13.27 0.90
C ARG A 81 0.79 -12.29 1.12
N TYR A 82 -0.46 -12.79 1.20
CA TYR A 82 -1.63 -11.92 1.42
C TYR A 82 -1.53 -11.15 2.72
N CYS A 83 -1.28 -11.85 3.81
CA CYS A 83 -1.08 -11.24 5.13
C CYS A 83 0.16 -10.32 5.15
N PHE A 84 1.23 -10.74 4.49
CA PHE A 84 2.48 -9.98 4.44
C PHE A 84 2.32 -8.64 3.70
N VAL A 85 1.66 -8.61 2.54
CA VAL A 85 1.40 -7.37 1.79
C VAL A 85 0.54 -6.41 2.63
N GLU A 86 -0.50 -6.92 3.28
CA GLU A 86 -1.38 -6.12 4.14
C GLU A 86 -0.61 -5.50 5.32
N LEU A 87 0.18 -6.30 6.02
CA LEU A 87 0.98 -5.85 7.16
C LEU A 87 2.08 -4.88 6.73
N LEU A 88 2.80 -5.18 5.64
CA LEU A 88 3.84 -4.32 5.10
C LEU A 88 3.29 -2.94 4.73
N THR A 89 2.15 -2.91 4.02
CA THR A 89 1.51 -1.65 3.63
C THR A 89 1.03 -0.87 4.86
N ALA A 90 0.46 -1.56 5.86
CA ALA A 90 0.03 -0.95 7.11
C ALA A 90 1.20 -0.29 7.86
N LEU A 91 2.33 -1.00 8.00
CA LEU A 91 3.51 -0.50 8.71
C LEU A 91 4.16 0.69 7.99
N LEU A 92 4.29 0.62 6.65
CA LEU A 92 4.86 1.71 5.87
C LEU A 92 3.99 2.96 5.91
N PHE A 93 2.66 2.80 5.81
CA PHE A 93 1.74 3.94 5.91
C PHE A 93 1.75 4.54 7.32
N ALA A 94 1.78 3.72 8.37
CA ALA A 94 1.91 4.20 9.74
C ALA A 94 3.21 4.98 9.94
N ALA A 95 4.33 4.51 9.41
CA ALA A 95 5.62 5.21 9.48
C ALA A 95 5.61 6.54 8.71
N ILE A 96 4.97 6.58 7.54
CA ILE A 96 4.78 7.81 6.76
C ILE A 96 3.90 8.80 7.54
N GLY A 97 2.78 8.34 8.10
CA GLY A 97 1.90 9.17 8.92
C GLY A 97 2.62 9.73 10.14
N TRP A 98 3.39 8.89 10.83
CA TRP A 98 4.20 9.33 11.96
C TRP A 98 5.19 10.45 11.61
N LYS A 99 5.88 10.32 10.47
CA LYS A 99 6.99 11.21 10.13
C LYS A 99 6.56 12.49 9.41
N TYR A 100 5.54 12.41 8.56
CA TYR A 100 5.25 13.48 7.59
C TYR A 100 3.88 14.12 7.73
N ALA A 101 2.91 13.50 8.43
CA ALA A 101 1.55 14.01 8.45
C ALA A 101 1.41 15.36 9.14
N ASP A 102 2.20 15.61 10.19
CA ASP A 102 2.19 16.90 10.92
C ASP A 102 2.84 18.01 10.08
N ALA A 103 3.87 17.68 9.30
CA ALA A 103 4.53 18.66 8.43
C ALA A 103 3.68 18.97 7.18
N SER A 104 3.14 17.94 6.53
CA SER A 104 2.23 18.08 5.39
C SER A 104 1.45 16.80 5.16
N THR A 105 0.15 16.83 5.44
CA THR A 105 -0.75 15.71 5.13
C THR A 105 -0.77 15.38 3.64
N GLY A 106 -0.67 16.39 2.76
CA GLY A 106 -0.60 16.19 1.30
C GLY A 106 0.63 15.39 0.88
N ALA A 107 1.81 15.73 1.42
CA ALA A 107 3.04 14.98 1.17
C ALA A 107 2.94 13.54 1.70
N ALA A 108 2.39 13.35 2.89
CA ALA A 108 2.19 12.01 3.45
C ALA A 108 1.28 11.15 2.55
N VAL A 109 0.17 11.69 2.05
CA VAL A 109 -0.73 10.98 1.13
C VAL A 109 -0.03 10.62 -0.18
N LEU A 110 0.74 11.53 -0.78
CA LEU A 110 1.50 11.24 -2.00
C LEU A 110 2.54 10.14 -1.78
N LEU A 111 3.24 10.16 -0.65
CA LEU A 111 4.18 9.10 -0.29
C LEU A 111 3.48 7.75 -0.10
N CYS A 112 2.29 7.72 0.50
CA CYS A 112 1.48 6.52 0.63
C CYS A 112 1.08 5.95 -0.75
N LEU A 113 0.63 6.79 -1.66
CA LEU A 113 0.28 6.38 -3.03
C LEU A 113 1.50 5.80 -3.76
N TRP A 114 2.64 6.45 -3.62
CA TRP A 114 3.89 5.99 -4.21
C TRP A 114 4.35 4.65 -3.64
N THR A 115 4.27 4.51 -2.33
CA THR A 115 4.57 3.26 -1.62
C THR A 115 3.65 2.12 -2.07
N ALA A 116 2.35 2.38 -2.20
CA ALA A 116 1.40 1.39 -2.70
C ALA A 116 1.76 0.90 -4.11
N MET A 117 2.11 1.82 -5.00
CA MET A 117 2.57 1.47 -6.36
C MET A 117 3.86 0.66 -6.34
N ALA A 118 4.84 1.08 -5.53
CA ALA A 118 6.11 0.35 -5.41
C ALA A 118 5.90 -1.08 -4.92
N ILE A 119 5.00 -1.29 -3.94
CA ILE A 119 4.65 -2.63 -3.46
C ILE A 119 4.05 -3.48 -4.59
N VAL A 120 3.10 -2.95 -5.36
CA VAL A 120 2.50 -3.69 -6.49
C VAL A 120 3.56 -4.11 -7.49
N ILE A 121 4.41 -3.16 -7.92
CA ILE A 121 5.49 -3.43 -8.89
C ILE A 121 6.44 -4.50 -8.35
N MET A 122 6.88 -4.35 -7.11
CA MET A 122 7.82 -5.27 -6.47
C MET A 122 7.27 -6.71 -6.41
N PHE A 123 6.01 -6.89 -6.00
CA PHE A 123 5.43 -8.22 -5.90
C PHE A 123 5.08 -8.85 -7.25
N ILE A 124 4.65 -8.06 -8.23
CA ILE A 124 4.42 -8.56 -9.59
C ILE A 124 5.75 -8.98 -10.23
N ASP A 125 6.79 -8.16 -10.09
CA ASP A 125 8.10 -8.49 -10.65
C ASP A 125 8.71 -9.73 -9.97
N ALA A 126 8.61 -9.84 -8.65
CA ALA A 126 9.10 -10.99 -7.90
C ALA A 126 8.41 -12.31 -8.29
N GLU A 127 7.12 -12.28 -8.67
CA GLU A 127 6.38 -13.49 -9.05
C GLU A 127 6.44 -13.82 -10.55
N HIS A 128 6.51 -12.82 -11.40
CA HIS A 128 6.32 -12.96 -12.84
C HIS A 128 7.48 -12.46 -13.69
N LEU A 129 8.45 -11.74 -13.08
CA LEU A 129 9.54 -11.04 -13.78
C LEU A 129 9.00 -10.12 -14.90
N ILE A 130 7.84 -9.50 -14.66
CA ILE A 130 7.15 -8.66 -15.63
C ILE A 130 6.94 -7.28 -15.02
N VAL A 131 7.66 -6.29 -15.55
CA VAL A 131 7.38 -4.89 -15.24
C VAL A 131 6.39 -4.33 -16.26
N PHE A 132 5.19 -3.98 -15.84
CA PHE A 132 4.22 -3.35 -16.73
C PHE A 132 4.68 -1.91 -17.07
N ARG A 133 4.83 -1.63 -18.36
CA ARG A 133 5.27 -0.29 -18.85
C ARG A 133 4.39 0.84 -18.31
N SER A 134 3.08 0.60 -18.20
CA SER A 134 2.13 1.58 -17.66
C SER A 134 2.41 1.91 -16.18
N GLN A 135 2.74 0.93 -15.35
CA GLN A 135 3.05 1.14 -13.94
C GLN A 135 4.38 1.89 -13.76
N ALA A 136 5.40 1.52 -14.52
CA ALA A 136 6.68 2.22 -14.51
C ALA A 136 6.51 3.69 -14.93
N PHE A 137 5.69 3.95 -15.95
CA PHE A 137 5.39 5.30 -16.43
C PHE A 137 4.60 6.14 -15.39
N ILE A 138 3.55 5.56 -14.79
CA ILE A 138 2.77 6.22 -13.74
C ILE A 138 3.65 6.47 -12.51
N GLY A 139 4.49 5.51 -12.13
CA GLY A 139 5.44 5.65 -11.02
C GLY A 139 6.46 6.77 -11.26
N ALA A 140 7.01 6.86 -12.46
CA ALA A 140 7.91 7.93 -12.86
C ALA A 140 7.23 9.30 -12.82
N LEU A 141 6.01 9.42 -13.37
CA LEU A 141 5.22 10.65 -13.31
C LEU A 141 4.88 11.06 -11.88
N ALA A 142 4.44 10.10 -11.04
CA ALA A 142 4.12 10.39 -9.65
C ALA A 142 5.36 10.82 -8.87
N GLY A 143 6.52 10.17 -9.11
CA GLY A 143 7.79 10.51 -8.47
C GLY A 143 8.30 11.88 -8.88
N THR A 144 8.31 12.18 -10.17
CA THR A 144 8.71 13.51 -10.66
C THR A 144 7.76 14.60 -10.19
N GLY A 145 6.44 14.33 -10.19
CA GLY A 145 5.44 15.25 -9.66
C GLY A 145 5.63 15.50 -8.15
N ALA A 146 5.88 14.44 -7.36
CA ALA A 146 6.16 14.58 -5.93
C ALA A 146 7.43 15.40 -5.67
N CYS A 147 8.51 15.17 -6.44
CA CYS A 147 9.74 15.96 -6.34
C CYS A 147 9.51 17.44 -6.71
N ALA A 148 8.72 17.71 -7.75
CA ALA A 148 8.40 19.08 -8.16
C ALA A 148 7.52 19.81 -7.13
N LEU A 149 6.63 19.09 -6.48
CA LEU A 149 5.73 19.65 -5.46
C LEU A 149 6.36 19.69 -4.05
N TYR A 150 7.45 18.97 -3.83
CA TYR A 150 8.10 18.86 -2.53
C TYR A 150 8.39 20.20 -1.85
N PRO A 151 8.96 21.24 -2.53
CA PRO A 151 9.21 22.54 -1.92
C PRO A 151 7.95 23.27 -1.47
N PHE A 152 6.82 23.01 -2.13
CA PHE A 152 5.52 23.61 -1.81
C PHE A 152 4.78 22.85 -0.70
N LEU A 153 5.04 21.55 -0.56
CA LEU A 153 4.39 20.67 0.41
C LEU A 153 5.11 20.71 1.77
N LEU A 154 6.41 20.98 1.77
CA LEU A 154 7.27 21.06 2.96
C LEU A 154 8.15 22.32 2.90
N PRO A 155 7.54 23.52 3.02
CA PRO A 155 8.27 24.78 2.86
C PRO A 155 9.40 25.00 3.90
N ASP A 156 9.29 24.39 5.08
CA ASP A 156 10.28 24.48 6.16
C ASP A 156 11.34 23.38 6.13
N SER A 157 11.25 22.44 5.19
CA SER A 157 12.32 21.46 5.03
C SER A 157 13.50 22.13 4.36
N HIS A 158 14.65 22.18 5.03
CA HIS A 158 15.93 22.45 4.36
C HIS A 158 16.11 21.36 3.29
N VAL A 159 15.79 21.69 2.05
CA VAL A 159 16.07 20.84 0.91
C VAL A 159 17.59 20.68 0.89
N MET A 160 18.08 19.52 1.30
CA MET A 160 19.48 19.16 1.03
C MET A 160 19.64 19.24 -0.48
N THR A 161 20.33 20.28 -0.94
CA THR A 161 20.64 20.40 -2.34
C THR A 161 21.61 19.28 -2.70
N TRP A 162 21.63 18.86 -3.95
CA TRP A 162 22.61 17.85 -4.40
C TRP A 162 24.05 18.24 -4.06
N THR A 163 24.31 19.55 -3.95
CA THR A 163 25.59 20.12 -3.51
C THR A 163 25.90 19.76 -2.05
N ASP A 164 24.91 19.77 -1.15
CA ASP A 164 25.11 19.46 0.27
C ASP A 164 25.42 17.96 0.48
N ALA A 165 24.89 17.09 -0.40
CA ALA A 165 25.14 15.66 -0.35
C ALA A 165 26.56 15.27 -0.83
N PHE A 166 27.23 16.13 -1.60
CA PHE A 166 28.60 15.89 -2.08
C PHE A 166 29.68 16.60 -1.26
N THR A 167 29.29 17.44 -0.29
CA THR A 167 30.25 18.19 0.54
C THR A 167 30.29 17.74 2.01
N ALA A 168 29.46 16.75 2.39
CA ALA A 168 29.43 16.11 3.69
C ALA A 168 30.19 14.78 3.65
#